data_43943e3fafac2a93df75a99ea30f9bb4
#
_entry.id   43943e3fafac2a93df75a99ea30f9bb4
#
_cell.length_a   1.000
_cell.length_b   1.000
_cell.length_c   1.000
_cell.angle_alpha   90.00
_cell.angle_beta   90.00
_cell.angle_gamma   90.00
#
_symmetry.space_group_name_H-M   'P 1'
#
loop_
_entity.id
_entity.type
_entity.pdbx_description
1 polymer ?
#
loop_
_entity_poly.entity_id
_entity_poly.type
_entity_poly.pdbx_seq_one_letter_code
_entity_poly.pdbx_strand_id
1 'polypeptide(L)'
;MFSYDFTPKDNNIFEDNKQPKLLRLCHNFNNPGWVYNYHLHKNATEIVYIADGKAEYTVDMNTFTLEKGQILIMEKGVLHSITSDKDYPADAWTCIIGNYKITYNTEDVMLLPNKTFHIMNAGIHEDFIKNTFKEIYNLCLNNNSISHCVCDILATSLTSTLYHLIPHEEESSENNHSSFIRDVLVYISEHYTEKITLKKLSEVFHISTGHISHSFTKEYGVSPINYAIDLRICDAKLMLINSTESLVSIARKVGYDNPTHFTNIFTNRVNCSPTEYREFHNKKNNYNFVDDSSTSCININIDNSLKEAHELKKDFEKIKEENEILQKAMSILARKN
;
A
#
# COMPACT_ATOMS: atom_id res chain seq x y z
N MET A 1 4.95 -16.73 40.29
CA MET A 1 3.94 -17.08 39.28
C MET A 1 2.99 -15.89 39.23
N PHE A 2 2.92 -15.22 38.07
CA PHE A 2 1.96 -14.13 37.87
C PHE A 2 0.80 -14.69 37.07
N SER A 3 -0.43 -14.54 37.54
CA SER A 3 -1.66 -14.85 36.81
C SER A 3 -2.45 -13.55 36.63
N TYR A 4 -3.00 -13.35 35.44
CA TYR A 4 -3.93 -12.27 35.15
C TYR A 4 -5.29 -12.87 34.82
N ASP A 5 -6.32 -12.45 35.55
CA ASP A 5 -7.69 -12.81 35.21
C ASP A 5 -8.25 -11.79 34.20
N PHE A 6 -8.50 -12.27 32.99
CA PHE A 6 -9.18 -11.48 31.98
C PHE A 6 -10.69 -11.54 32.22
N THR A 7 -11.29 -10.44 32.63
CA THR A 7 -12.75 -10.27 32.54
C THR A 7 -13.06 -9.76 31.13
N PRO A 8 -13.79 -10.51 30.28
CA PRO A 8 -14.18 -10.02 28.98
C PRO A 8 -14.96 -8.71 29.12
N LYS A 9 -14.48 -7.63 28.52
CA LYS A 9 -15.26 -6.43 28.27
C LYS A 9 -15.61 -6.43 26.81
N ASP A 10 -16.86 -6.16 26.47
CA ASP A 10 -17.36 -6.06 25.09
C ASP A 10 -16.82 -4.79 24.38
N ASN A 11 -15.50 -4.59 24.42
CA ASN A 11 -14.85 -3.45 23.78
C ASN A 11 -14.18 -3.95 22.50
N ASN A 12 -14.97 -4.10 21.45
CA ASN A 12 -14.43 -4.39 20.13
C ASN A 12 -13.82 -3.09 19.56
N ILE A 13 -12.52 -3.11 19.20
CA ILE A 13 -11.84 -1.95 18.58
C ILE A 13 -12.46 -1.65 17.23
N PHE A 14 -12.88 -2.69 16.50
CA PHE A 14 -13.47 -2.58 15.16
C PHE A 14 -14.97 -2.85 15.19
N GLU A 15 -15.72 -2.21 14.30
CA GLU A 15 -17.12 -2.53 14.05
C GLU A 15 -17.28 -3.98 13.56
N ASP A 16 -18.35 -4.70 13.97
CA ASP A 16 -18.52 -6.15 13.78
C ASP A 16 -18.35 -6.62 12.34
N ASN A 17 -18.84 -5.86 11.37
CA ASN A 17 -18.76 -6.19 9.94
C ASN A 17 -17.58 -5.51 9.21
N LYS A 18 -16.68 -4.84 9.94
CA LYS A 18 -15.58 -4.03 9.42
C LYS A 18 -14.27 -4.40 10.09
N GLN A 19 -13.92 -5.68 10.02
CA GLN A 19 -12.65 -6.19 10.55
C GLN A 19 -11.53 -6.04 9.52
N PRO A 20 -10.28 -5.78 9.95
CA PRO A 20 -9.12 -5.69 9.07
C PRO A 20 -8.99 -6.90 8.14
N LYS A 21 -8.76 -6.63 6.85
CA LYS A 21 -8.48 -7.61 5.82
C LYS A 21 -7.11 -7.35 5.23
N LEU A 22 -6.29 -8.37 5.15
CA LEU A 22 -5.01 -8.28 4.45
C LEU A 22 -5.25 -8.27 2.94
N LEU A 23 -4.90 -7.17 2.27
CA LEU A 23 -5.04 -7.01 0.82
C LEU A 23 -3.74 -7.34 0.08
N ARG A 24 -2.60 -7.07 0.71
CA ARG A 24 -1.27 -7.32 0.12
C ARG A 24 -0.23 -7.46 1.23
N LEU A 25 0.74 -8.34 0.98
CA LEU A 25 1.99 -8.39 1.73
C LEU A 25 3.15 -8.26 0.75
N CYS A 26 4.13 -7.43 1.07
CA CYS A 26 5.39 -7.32 0.34
C CYS A 26 6.56 -7.51 1.31
N HIS A 27 7.59 -8.18 0.84
CA HIS A 27 8.89 -8.25 1.50
C HIS A 27 9.96 -7.84 0.50
N ASN A 28 10.63 -6.74 0.77
CA ASN A 28 11.73 -6.23 -0.05
C ASN A 28 13.01 -6.28 0.77
N PHE A 29 14.00 -7.03 0.29
CA PHE A 29 15.27 -7.20 0.98
C PHE A 29 16.41 -7.35 -0.01
N ASN A 30 17.62 -7.01 0.42
CA ASN A 30 18.85 -7.16 -0.35
C ASN A 30 18.79 -6.54 -1.77
N ASN A 31 18.11 -5.39 -1.90
CA ASN A 31 17.87 -4.70 -3.15
C ASN A 31 18.39 -3.24 -3.08
N PRO A 32 19.71 -3.03 -3.27
CA PRO A 32 20.33 -1.71 -3.15
C PRO A 32 19.79 -0.70 -4.15
N GLY A 33 19.37 0.46 -3.66
CA GLY A 33 18.87 1.55 -4.50
C GLY A 33 17.56 1.24 -5.22
N TRP A 34 16.81 0.22 -4.78
CA TRP A 34 15.49 -0.07 -5.30
C TRP A 34 14.54 1.11 -5.03
N VAL A 35 13.73 1.44 -6.04
CA VAL A 35 12.78 2.54 -5.98
C VAL A 35 11.39 2.02 -6.30
N TYR A 36 10.45 2.29 -5.40
CA TYR A 36 9.03 2.19 -5.70
C TYR A 36 8.47 3.60 -5.85
N ASN A 37 8.06 3.91 -7.09
CA ASN A 37 7.63 5.25 -7.46
C ASN A 37 6.38 5.70 -6.70
N TYR A 38 6.07 7.00 -6.76
CA TYR A 38 4.89 7.59 -6.16
C TYR A 38 3.62 6.81 -6.48
N HIS A 39 2.91 6.42 -5.44
CA HIS A 39 1.64 5.72 -5.50
C HIS A 39 0.81 6.03 -4.25
N LEU A 40 -0.42 5.57 -4.21
CA LEU A 40 -1.33 5.67 -3.08
C LEU A 40 -2.30 4.49 -3.04
N HIS A 41 -2.87 4.24 -1.87
CA HIS A 41 -3.93 3.26 -1.66
C HIS A 41 -5.24 3.97 -1.34
N LYS A 42 -6.25 3.89 -2.22
CA LYS A 42 -7.52 4.65 -2.08
C LYS A 42 -8.34 4.23 -0.86
N ASN A 43 -8.35 2.94 -0.54
CA ASN A 43 -9.21 2.34 0.49
C ASN A 43 -8.43 1.39 1.41
N ALA A 44 -7.17 1.69 1.66
CA ALA A 44 -6.33 0.84 2.51
C ALA A 44 -5.28 1.67 3.24
N THR A 45 -4.95 1.25 4.45
CA THR A 45 -3.80 1.70 5.21
C THR A 45 -2.60 0.83 4.86
N GLU A 46 -1.45 1.45 4.65
CA GLU A 46 -0.18 0.76 4.48
C GLU A 46 0.63 0.81 5.76
N ILE A 47 1.13 -0.34 6.19
CA ILE A 47 1.99 -0.49 7.36
C ILE A 47 3.32 -1.06 6.88
N VAL A 48 4.39 -0.32 7.12
CA VAL A 48 5.76 -0.71 6.79
C VAL A 48 6.54 -0.95 8.08
N TYR A 49 7.35 -2.00 8.11
CA TYR A 49 8.30 -2.29 9.17
C TYR A 49 9.69 -2.52 8.56
N ILE A 50 10.71 -1.81 9.05
CA ILE A 50 12.11 -1.98 8.65
C ILE A 50 12.78 -2.98 9.60
N ALA A 51 13.01 -4.19 9.11
CA ALA A 51 13.64 -5.26 9.89
C ALA A 51 15.16 -5.10 9.97
N ASP A 52 15.78 -4.52 8.94
CA ASP A 52 17.21 -4.17 8.89
C ASP A 52 17.48 -3.14 7.78
N GLY A 53 18.68 -2.50 7.80
CA GLY A 53 19.05 -1.49 6.81
C GLY A 53 18.25 -0.19 6.95
N LYS A 54 18.13 0.56 5.85
CA LYS A 54 17.41 1.82 5.81
C LYS A 54 16.84 2.13 4.43
N ALA A 55 15.75 2.92 4.41
CA ALA A 55 15.14 3.43 3.19
C ALA A 55 14.67 4.87 3.36
N GLU A 56 14.76 5.64 2.31
CA GLU A 56 14.18 6.97 2.21
C GLU A 56 12.72 6.86 1.75
N TYR A 57 11.83 7.48 2.50
CA TYR A 57 10.41 7.60 2.19
C TYR A 57 10.07 9.05 1.94
N THR A 58 9.35 9.30 0.86
CA THR A 58 8.67 10.59 0.65
C THR A 58 7.19 10.36 0.81
N VAL A 59 6.58 10.98 1.81
CA VAL A 59 5.16 10.86 2.16
C VAL A 59 4.57 12.25 2.24
N ASP A 60 3.51 12.53 1.48
CA ASP A 60 2.91 13.87 1.37
C ASP A 60 3.96 14.96 1.19
N MET A 61 4.92 14.74 0.27
CA MET A 61 6.06 15.63 -0.04
C MET A 61 7.08 15.83 1.09
N ASN A 62 6.92 15.18 2.23
CA ASN A 62 7.92 15.14 3.29
C ASN A 62 8.85 13.95 3.09
N THR A 63 10.16 14.20 3.06
CA THR A 63 11.17 13.14 2.89
C THR A 63 11.86 12.88 4.21
N PHE A 64 11.96 11.61 4.59
CA PHE A 64 12.64 11.15 5.80
C PHE A 64 13.22 9.74 5.58
N THR A 65 14.18 9.38 6.39
CA THR A 65 14.78 8.04 6.37
C THR A 65 14.16 7.19 7.47
N LEU A 66 13.70 6.00 7.11
CA LEU A 66 13.37 4.96 8.07
C LEU A 66 14.54 4.01 8.24
N GLU A 67 14.77 3.61 9.48
CA GLU A 67 15.84 2.72 9.89
C GLU A 67 15.29 1.49 10.61
N LYS A 68 16.17 0.53 10.85
CA LYS A 68 15.84 -0.71 11.58
C LYS A 68 15.02 -0.48 12.84
N GLY A 69 13.99 -1.29 13.02
CA GLY A 69 13.09 -1.26 14.17
C GLY A 69 11.99 -0.18 14.08
N GLN A 70 11.99 0.62 13.02
CA GLN A 70 10.94 1.63 12.80
C GLN A 70 9.77 1.10 11.99
N ILE A 71 8.61 1.66 12.30
CA ILE A 71 7.35 1.40 11.63
C ILE A 71 6.84 2.71 11.05
N LEU A 72 6.37 2.65 9.81
CA LEU A 72 5.62 3.72 9.16
C LEU A 72 4.21 3.24 8.90
N ILE A 73 3.23 4.01 9.33
CA ILE A 73 1.82 3.80 9.05
C ILE A 73 1.38 4.93 8.13
N MET A 74 0.80 4.60 6.98
CA MET A 74 0.27 5.56 6.00
C MET A 74 -1.20 5.28 5.75
N GLU A 75 -2.02 6.31 5.88
CA GLU A 75 -3.47 6.21 5.71
C GLU A 75 -3.90 6.14 4.24
N LYS A 76 -5.16 5.80 4.01
CA LYS A 76 -5.77 5.84 2.68
C LYS A 76 -5.57 7.21 2.01
N GLY A 77 -5.31 7.20 0.71
CA GLY A 77 -5.17 8.43 -0.09
C GLY A 77 -3.83 9.15 0.04
N VAL A 78 -2.93 8.67 0.91
CA VAL A 78 -1.62 9.30 1.13
C VAL A 78 -0.66 8.96 0.00
N LEU A 79 -0.14 10.01 -0.65
CA LEU A 79 0.83 9.88 -1.73
C LEU A 79 2.22 9.61 -1.16
N HIS A 80 2.84 8.51 -1.58
CA HIS A 80 4.16 8.15 -1.08
C HIS A 80 5.04 7.44 -2.10
N SER A 81 6.35 7.47 -1.87
CA SER A 81 7.38 6.73 -2.63
C SER A 81 8.47 6.23 -1.69
N ILE A 82 9.23 5.24 -2.15
CA ILE A 82 10.28 4.58 -1.37
C ILE A 82 11.54 4.48 -2.22
N THR A 83 12.69 4.72 -1.61
CA THR A 83 14.01 4.42 -2.19
C THR A 83 14.85 3.69 -1.16
N SER A 84 15.20 2.43 -1.42
CA SER A 84 16.11 1.66 -0.58
C SER A 84 17.52 2.24 -0.64
N ASP A 85 18.20 2.29 0.48
CA ASP A 85 19.59 2.79 0.55
C ASP A 85 20.52 1.92 -0.30
N LYS A 86 21.55 2.51 -0.89
CA LYS A 86 22.49 1.81 -1.78
C LYS A 86 23.55 1.04 -1.02
N ASP A 87 23.98 1.55 0.13
CA ASP A 87 25.06 0.98 0.93
C ASP A 87 24.52 0.07 2.04
N TYR A 88 23.33 0.40 2.57
CA TYR A 88 22.63 -0.33 3.63
C TYR A 88 21.18 -0.60 3.22
N PRO A 89 20.94 -1.46 2.22
CA PRO A 89 19.61 -1.68 1.66
C PRO A 89 18.63 -2.18 2.72
N ALA A 90 17.41 -1.65 2.67
CA ALA A 90 16.38 -2.00 3.62
C ALA A 90 15.93 -3.46 3.48
N ASP A 91 15.78 -4.15 4.60
CA ASP A 91 14.93 -5.32 4.77
C ASP A 91 13.57 -4.81 5.27
N ALA A 92 12.65 -4.58 4.34
CA ALA A 92 11.38 -3.92 4.59
C ALA A 92 10.19 -4.86 4.36
N TRP A 93 9.32 -4.93 5.35
CA TRP A 93 8.05 -5.64 5.29
C TRP A 93 6.90 -4.64 5.18
N THR A 94 5.98 -4.89 4.27
CA THR A 94 4.84 -4.01 4.02
C THR A 94 3.55 -4.80 3.99
N CYS A 95 2.57 -4.40 4.82
CA CYS A 95 1.18 -4.87 4.75
C CYS A 95 0.28 -3.77 4.24
N ILE A 96 -0.61 -4.10 3.31
CA ILE A 96 -1.73 -3.24 2.92
C ILE A 96 -3.00 -3.84 3.49
N ILE A 97 -3.69 -3.09 4.34
CA ILE A 97 -4.85 -3.55 5.12
C ILE A 97 -6.05 -2.66 4.81
N GLY A 98 -7.17 -3.28 4.50
CA GLY A 98 -8.43 -2.59 4.19
C GLY A 98 -9.62 -3.17 4.94
N ASN A 99 -10.82 -2.71 4.58
CA ASN A 99 -12.11 -3.20 5.08
C ASN A 99 -12.28 -3.13 6.61
N TYR A 100 -11.70 -2.14 7.27
CA TYR A 100 -11.91 -1.99 8.73
C TYR A 100 -12.48 -0.63 9.07
N LYS A 101 -13.13 -0.56 10.22
CA LYS A 101 -13.56 0.69 10.85
C LYS A 101 -13.36 0.58 12.35
N ILE A 102 -12.66 1.55 12.91
CA ILE A 102 -12.51 1.66 14.35
C ILE A 102 -13.80 2.24 14.93
N THR A 103 -14.32 1.63 15.97
CA THR A 103 -15.64 1.94 16.55
C THR A 103 -15.81 3.42 16.92
N TYR A 104 -14.73 4.10 17.27
CA TYR A 104 -14.76 5.51 17.67
C TYR A 104 -14.36 6.49 16.54
N ASN A 105 -14.03 5.98 15.32
CA ASN A 105 -13.68 6.82 14.18
C ASN A 105 -14.90 7.11 13.32
N THR A 106 -14.95 8.31 12.74
CA THR A 106 -16.02 8.72 11.83
C THR A 106 -15.89 8.10 10.45
N GLU A 107 -14.67 7.69 10.05
CA GLU A 107 -14.36 7.16 8.72
C GLU A 107 -13.91 5.71 8.74
N ASP A 108 -14.19 5.00 7.64
CA ASP A 108 -13.69 3.65 7.37
C ASP A 108 -12.19 3.68 6.99
N VAL A 109 -11.49 2.59 7.32
CA VAL A 109 -10.09 2.35 6.93
C VAL A 109 -9.18 3.51 7.38
N MET A 110 -9.21 3.80 8.68
CA MET A 110 -8.43 4.86 9.28
C MET A 110 -7.92 4.44 10.66
N LEU A 111 -6.60 4.34 10.79
CA LEU A 111 -5.91 4.02 12.04
C LEU A 111 -5.49 5.29 12.80
N LEU A 112 -5.18 6.35 12.05
CA LEU A 112 -4.66 7.63 12.56
C LEU A 112 -5.74 8.72 12.48
N PRO A 113 -6.51 9.00 13.54
CA PRO A 113 -7.68 9.90 13.44
C PRO A 113 -7.33 11.35 13.03
N ASN A 114 -6.10 11.80 13.26
CA ASN A 114 -5.70 13.19 13.02
C ASN A 114 -4.39 13.35 12.22
N LYS A 115 -3.90 12.29 11.57
CA LYS A 115 -2.64 12.30 10.82
C LYS A 115 -2.77 11.47 9.54
N THR A 116 -2.08 11.86 8.48
CA THR A 116 -2.01 11.09 7.24
C THR A 116 -0.98 9.96 7.33
N PHE A 117 0.04 10.14 8.16
CA PHE A 117 1.05 9.12 8.45
C PHE A 117 1.62 9.26 9.86
N HIS A 118 2.21 8.18 10.36
CA HIS A 118 2.88 8.15 11.67
C HIS A 118 4.11 7.26 11.62
N ILE A 119 5.20 7.75 12.22
CA ILE A 119 6.44 6.98 12.39
C ILE A 119 6.61 6.68 13.87
N MET A 120 6.93 5.43 14.17
CA MET A 120 7.17 4.98 15.53
C MET A 120 8.25 3.89 15.58
N ASN A 121 8.83 3.68 16.75
CA ASN A 121 9.70 2.53 16.99
C ASN A 121 8.87 1.33 17.47
N ALA A 122 9.21 0.14 16.98
CA ALA A 122 8.58 -1.11 17.40
C ALA A 122 8.78 -1.41 18.90
N GLY A 123 9.92 -0.99 19.47
CA GLY A 123 10.25 -1.10 20.88
C GLY A 123 10.16 -2.55 21.38
N ILE A 124 9.51 -2.76 22.52
CA ILE A 124 9.33 -4.10 23.11
C ILE A 124 8.44 -5.03 22.26
N HIS A 125 7.72 -4.50 21.28
CA HIS A 125 6.83 -5.26 20.39
C HIS A 125 7.52 -5.69 19.09
N GLU A 126 8.84 -5.42 18.93
CA GLU A 126 9.58 -5.73 17.69
C GLU A 126 9.48 -7.20 17.30
N ASP A 127 9.70 -8.11 18.23
CA ASP A 127 9.61 -9.56 17.96
C ASP A 127 8.20 -9.97 17.53
N PHE A 128 7.17 -9.44 18.18
CA PHE A 128 5.79 -9.72 17.82
C PHE A 128 5.50 -9.24 16.38
N ILE A 129 5.85 -8.00 16.05
CA ILE A 129 5.61 -7.38 14.75
C ILE A 129 6.35 -8.15 13.65
N LYS A 130 7.64 -8.38 13.84
CA LYS A 130 8.49 -9.13 12.90
C LYS A 130 8.00 -10.55 12.65
N ASN A 131 7.62 -11.28 13.71
CA ASN A 131 7.14 -12.65 13.59
C ASN A 131 5.74 -12.69 12.95
N THR A 132 4.88 -11.69 13.18
CA THR A 132 3.58 -11.57 12.54
C THR A 132 3.73 -11.42 11.03
N PHE A 133 4.61 -10.53 10.54
CA PHE A 133 4.90 -10.39 9.12
C PHE A 133 5.41 -11.69 8.50
N LYS A 134 6.35 -12.37 9.15
CA LYS A 134 6.90 -13.66 8.68
C LYS A 134 5.85 -14.75 8.62
N GLU A 135 4.98 -14.83 9.62
CA GLU A 135 3.93 -15.85 9.65
C GLU A 135 2.88 -15.59 8.57
N ILE A 136 2.47 -14.34 8.37
CA ILE A 136 1.59 -13.96 7.25
C ILE A 136 2.24 -14.40 5.92
N TYR A 137 3.54 -14.15 5.74
CA TYR A 137 4.27 -14.55 4.54
C TYR A 137 4.23 -16.07 4.32
N ASN A 138 4.53 -16.86 5.35
CA ASN A 138 4.50 -18.31 5.28
C ASN A 138 3.10 -18.86 4.95
N LEU A 139 2.06 -18.26 5.53
CA LEU A 139 0.66 -18.62 5.26
C LEU A 139 0.25 -18.28 3.83
N CYS A 140 0.69 -17.13 3.31
CA CYS A 140 0.43 -16.73 1.93
C CYS A 140 1.04 -17.70 0.90
N LEU A 141 2.20 -18.26 1.20
CA LEU A 141 2.81 -19.29 0.33
C LEU A 141 1.95 -20.56 0.21
N ASN A 142 1.17 -20.89 1.24
CA ASN A 142 0.27 -22.06 1.24
C ASN A 142 -1.04 -21.82 0.47
N ASN A 143 -1.41 -20.56 0.24
CA ASN A 143 -2.51 -20.06 -0.61
C ASN A 143 -3.82 -20.88 -0.57
N ASN A 144 -4.35 -21.16 0.62
CA ASN A 144 -5.65 -21.80 0.81
C ASN A 144 -6.59 -20.92 1.66
N SER A 145 -7.89 -21.24 1.65
CA SER A 145 -8.92 -20.44 2.34
C SER A 145 -8.69 -20.32 3.86
N ILE A 146 -8.13 -21.35 4.49
CA ILE A 146 -7.83 -21.33 5.93
C ILE A 146 -6.65 -20.37 6.18
N SER A 147 -5.59 -20.46 5.36
CA SER A 147 -4.44 -19.55 5.44
C SER A 147 -4.87 -18.11 5.30
N HIS A 148 -5.76 -17.78 4.35
CA HIS A 148 -6.29 -16.42 4.19
C HIS A 148 -7.04 -15.94 5.45
N CYS A 149 -7.89 -16.80 6.03
CA CYS A 149 -8.58 -16.47 7.27
C CYS A 149 -7.60 -16.17 8.41
N VAL A 150 -6.54 -16.97 8.55
CA VAL A 150 -5.51 -16.74 9.58
C VAL A 150 -4.70 -15.46 9.28
N CYS A 151 -4.41 -15.15 8.02
CA CYS A 151 -3.78 -13.89 7.63
C CYS A 151 -4.62 -12.67 8.05
N ASP A 152 -5.95 -12.72 7.88
CA ASP A 152 -6.84 -11.65 8.33
C ASP A 152 -6.85 -11.50 9.86
N ILE A 153 -6.80 -12.60 10.61
CA ILE A 153 -6.69 -12.59 12.07
C ILE A 153 -5.36 -11.96 12.51
N LEU A 154 -4.26 -12.32 11.85
CA LEU A 154 -2.95 -11.74 12.13
C LEU A 154 -2.88 -10.25 11.77
N ALA A 155 -3.48 -9.87 10.64
CA ALA A 155 -3.61 -8.46 10.25
C ALA A 155 -4.43 -7.68 11.29
N THR A 156 -5.52 -8.26 11.80
CA THR A 156 -6.33 -7.67 12.87
C THR A 156 -5.52 -7.49 14.15
N SER A 157 -4.76 -8.51 14.54
CA SER A 157 -3.89 -8.45 15.72
C SER A 157 -2.79 -7.38 15.58
N LEU A 158 -2.14 -7.32 14.41
CA LEU A 158 -1.13 -6.29 14.10
C LEU A 158 -1.74 -4.89 14.17
N THR A 159 -2.87 -4.66 13.50
CA THR A 159 -3.55 -3.36 13.45
C THR A 159 -4.00 -2.93 14.84
N SER A 160 -4.55 -3.85 15.66
CA SER A 160 -4.96 -3.57 17.04
C SER A 160 -3.77 -3.19 17.93
N THR A 161 -2.64 -3.90 17.79
CA THR A 161 -1.42 -3.60 18.54
C THR A 161 -0.88 -2.22 18.16
N LEU A 162 -0.81 -1.91 16.88
CA LEU A 162 -0.33 -0.60 16.42
C LEU A 162 -1.26 0.52 16.88
N TYR A 163 -2.58 0.32 16.78
CA TYR A 163 -3.56 1.29 17.30
C TYR A 163 -3.35 1.57 18.80
N HIS A 164 -3.10 0.52 19.60
CA HIS A 164 -2.81 0.68 21.03
C HIS A 164 -1.51 1.46 21.30
N LEU A 165 -0.50 1.31 20.41
CA LEU A 165 0.80 1.96 20.59
C LEU A 165 0.82 3.41 20.10
N ILE A 166 -0.10 3.80 19.22
CA ILE A 166 -0.23 5.19 18.75
C ILE A 166 -0.68 6.07 19.91
N PRO A 167 0.00 7.18 20.20
CA PRO A 167 -0.46 8.14 21.21
C PRO A 167 -1.82 8.71 20.78
N HIS A 168 -2.85 8.41 21.52
CA HIS A 168 -4.16 9.05 21.42
C HIS A 168 -4.10 10.33 22.24
N GLU A 169 -3.83 11.48 21.59
CA GLU A 169 -3.95 12.77 22.24
C GLU A 169 -5.42 12.97 22.58
N GLU A 170 -5.73 13.19 23.87
CA GLU A 170 -7.05 13.68 24.27
C GLU A 170 -7.34 14.96 23.48
N GLU A 171 -8.52 15.04 22.87
CA GLU A 171 -8.96 16.20 22.08
C GLU A 171 -8.82 17.48 22.93
N SER A 172 -7.67 18.13 22.88
CA SER A 172 -7.58 19.51 23.31
C SER A 172 -8.32 20.36 22.27
N SER A 173 -9.24 21.16 22.74
CA SER A 173 -10.19 21.99 21.97
C SER A 173 -9.54 23.02 21.00
N GLU A 174 -8.24 22.96 20.81
CA GLU A 174 -7.49 23.85 19.90
C GLU A 174 -7.26 23.26 18.49
N ASN A 175 -7.57 21.97 18.24
CA ASN A 175 -7.26 21.29 16.98
C ASN A 175 -8.37 21.35 15.89
N ASN A 176 -9.37 22.21 16.02
CA ASN A 176 -10.37 22.41 14.96
C ASN A 176 -9.78 22.95 13.63
N HIS A 177 -8.52 23.43 13.62
CA HIS A 177 -7.87 23.90 12.40
C HIS A 177 -7.23 22.80 11.55
N SER A 178 -6.82 21.65 12.13
CA SER A 178 -6.25 20.55 11.37
C SER A 178 -7.32 19.63 10.77
N SER A 179 -8.49 19.54 11.38
CA SER A 179 -9.59 18.68 10.94
C SER A 179 -10.06 19.01 9.52
N PHE A 180 -10.41 20.28 9.21
CA PHE A 180 -10.97 20.62 7.91
C PHE A 180 -9.96 20.47 6.75
N ILE A 181 -8.66 20.68 6.99
CA ILE A 181 -7.62 20.53 5.95
C ILE A 181 -7.48 19.07 5.55
N ARG A 182 -7.62 18.18 6.49
CA ARG A 182 -7.68 16.76 6.24
C ARG A 182 -8.91 16.36 5.43
N ASP A 183 -10.08 16.91 5.78
CA ASP A 183 -11.31 16.68 5.00
C ASP A 183 -11.14 17.16 3.54
N VAL A 184 -10.46 18.30 3.34
CA VAL A 184 -10.09 18.80 2.00
C VAL A 184 -9.17 17.83 1.28
N LEU A 185 -8.16 17.25 1.97
CA LEU A 185 -7.25 16.27 1.38
C LEU A 185 -7.99 14.99 0.98
N VAL A 186 -8.83 14.44 1.87
CA VAL A 186 -9.66 13.26 1.59
C VAL A 186 -10.56 13.52 0.38
N TYR A 187 -11.26 14.65 0.35
CA TYR A 187 -12.10 15.04 -0.78
C TYR A 187 -11.30 15.08 -2.09
N ILE A 188 -10.12 15.70 -2.09
CA ILE A 188 -9.25 15.74 -3.27
C ILE A 188 -8.85 14.33 -3.69
N SER A 189 -8.48 13.47 -2.74
CA SER A 189 -8.06 12.09 -3.02
C SER A 189 -9.18 11.22 -3.61
N GLU A 190 -10.43 11.51 -3.27
CA GLU A 190 -11.60 10.82 -3.81
C GLU A 190 -12.06 11.37 -5.17
N HIS A 191 -11.83 12.67 -5.42
CA HIS A 191 -12.37 13.40 -6.58
C HIS A 191 -11.30 13.91 -7.56
N TYR A 192 -10.00 13.56 -7.42
CA TYR A 192 -8.91 14.13 -8.24
C TYR A 192 -9.10 13.93 -9.75
N THR A 193 -9.83 12.91 -10.19
CA THR A 193 -10.14 12.68 -11.60
C THR A 193 -11.20 13.67 -12.14
N GLU A 194 -11.94 14.34 -11.26
CA GLU A 194 -12.91 15.37 -11.62
C GLU A 194 -12.26 16.76 -11.70
N LYS A 195 -13.00 17.75 -12.21
CA LYS A 195 -12.53 19.15 -12.23
C LYS A 195 -12.53 19.73 -10.82
N ILE A 196 -11.39 19.73 -10.15
CA ILE A 196 -11.17 20.37 -8.85
C ILE A 196 -10.73 21.83 -9.08
N THR A 197 -11.36 22.74 -8.38
CA THR A 197 -10.99 24.17 -8.33
C THR A 197 -11.09 24.66 -6.89
N LEU A 198 -10.31 25.70 -6.54
CA LEU A 198 -10.42 26.32 -5.21
C LEU A 198 -11.85 26.81 -4.91
N LYS A 199 -12.59 27.26 -5.95
CA LYS A 199 -13.99 27.66 -5.81
C LYS A 199 -14.87 26.47 -5.41
N LYS A 200 -14.73 25.32 -6.10
CA LYS A 200 -15.48 24.08 -5.75
C LYS A 200 -15.17 23.63 -4.32
N LEU A 201 -13.91 23.64 -3.91
CA LEU A 201 -13.52 23.33 -2.54
C LEU A 201 -14.15 24.31 -1.53
N SER A 202 -14.13 25.62 -1.84
CA SER A 202 -14.75 26.64 -1.01
C SER A 202 -16.27 26.45 -0.85
N GLU A 203 -16.95 26.03 -1.92
CA GLU A 203 -18.39 25.73 -1.90
C GLU A 203 -18.71 24.47 -1.07
N VAL A 204 -17.87 23.40 -1.19
CA VAL A 204 -18.07 22.14 -0.47
C VAL A 204 -17.84 22.32 1.04
N PHE A 205 -16.76 22.99 1.40
CA PHE A 205 -16.34 23.10 2.81
C PHE A 205 -16.85 24.38 3.51
N HIS A 206 -17.52 25.27 2.79
CA HIS A 206 -17.99 26.57 3.30
C HIS A 206 -16.87 27.44 3.89
N ILE A 207 -15.67 27.34 3.32
CA ILE A 207 -14.46 28.04 3.75
C ILE A 207 -13.91 28.85 2.56
N SER A 208 -13.37 30.04 2.84
CA SER A 208 -12.84 30.90 1.77
C SER A 208 -11.68 30.22 1.01
N THR A 209 -11.61 30.46 -0.31
CA THR A 209 -10.55 29.93 -1.19
C THR A 209 -9.15 30.27 -0.69
N GLY A 210 -8.97 31.48 -0.16
CA GLY A 210 -7.68 31.92 0.41
C GLY A 210 -7.28 31.12 1.64
N HIS A 211 -8.24 30.87 2.53
CA HIS A 211 -7.97 30.10 3.75
C HIS A 211 -7.64 28.64 3.43
N ILE A 212 -8.43 27.98 2.56
CA ILE A 212 -8.12 26.61 2.09
C ILE A 212 -6.72 26.55 1.47
N SER A 213 -6.43 27.45 0.52
CA SER A 213 -5.13 27.43 -0.18
C SER A 213 -3.95 27.65 0.76
N HIS A 214 -4.07 28.62 1.68
CA HIS A 214 -3.01 28.94 2.63
C HIS A 214 -2.79 27.81 3.65
N SER A 215 -3.87 27.33 4.28
CA SER A 215 -3.78 26.30 5.30
C SER A 215 -3.34 24.96 4.72
N PHE A 216 -3.85 24.57 3.56
CA PHE A 216 -3.43 23.34 2.87
C PHE A 216 -1.94 23.41 2.47
N THR A 217 -1.50 24.55 1.91
CA THR A 217 -0.10 24.71 1.53
C THR A 217 0.82 24.73 2.75
N LYS A 218 0.37 25.31 3.86
CA LYS A 218 1.12 25.31 5.13
C LYS A 218 1.29 23.88 5.67
N GLU A 219 0.25 23.05 5.57
CA GLU A 219 0.24 21.69 6.13
C GLU A 219 0.99 20.69 5.21
N TYR A 220 0.72 20.74 3.90
CA TYR A 220 1.21 19.75 2.93
C TYR A 220 2.30 20.27 1.98
N GLY A 221 2.77 21.49 2.13
CA GLY A 221 3.85 22.05 1.30
C GLY A 221 3.46 22.38 -0.15
N VAL A 222 2.30 21.96 -0.63
CA VAL A 222 1.81 22.16 -1.99
C VAL A 222 0.39 22.70 -1.99
N SER A 223 -0.02 23.41 -3.08
CA SER A 223 -1.40 23.88 -3.18
C SER A 223 -2.37 22.71 -3.42
N PRO A 224 -3.67 22.85 -3.02
CA PRO A 224 -4.69 21.81 -3.25
C PRO A 224 -4.77 21.35 -4.71
N ILE A 225 -4.65 22.29 -5.64
CA ILE A 225 -4.74 22.01 -7.09
C ILE A 225 -3.50 21.25 -7.57
N ASN A 226 -2.31 21.62 -7.11
CA ASN A 226 -1.08 20.88 -7.42
C ASN A 226 -1.11 19.46 -6.84
N TYR A 227 -1.62 19.29 -5.63
CA TYR A 227 -1.82 17.99 -5.03
C TYR A 227 -2.73 17.10 -5.91
N ALA A 228 -3.87 17.62 -6.38
CA ALA A 228 -4.75 16.89 -7.30
C ALA A 228 -4.05 16.53 -8.62
N ILE A 229 -3.20 17.42 -9.16
CA ILE A 229 -2.40 17.15 -10.35
C ILE A 229 -1.40 16.01 -10.09
N ASP A 230 -0.72 16.03 -8.95
CA ASP A 230 0.28 15.02 -8.61
C ASP A 230 -0.37 13.63 -8.43
N LEU A 231 -1.57 13.55 -7.84
CA LEU A 231 -2.36 12.32 -7.80
C LEU A 231 -2.69 11.77 -9.20
N ARG A 232 -3.12 12.64 -10.14
CA ARG A 232 -3.39 12.24 -11.53
C ARG A 232 -2.15 11.69 -12.22
N ILE A 233 -1.00 12.32 -12.01
CA ILE A 233 0.27 11.89 -12.60
C ILE A 233 0.71 10.54 -12.02
N CYS A 234 0.51 10.31 -10.73
CA CYS A 234 0.80 9.02 -10.10
C CYS A 234 -0.07 7.89 -10.66
N ASP A 235 -1.37 8.13 -10.76
CA ASP A 235 -2.29 7.14 -11.33
C ASP A 235 -1.94 6.86 -12.82
N ALA A 236 -1.59 7.91 -13.59
CA ALA A 236 -1.12 7.77 -14.96
C ALA A 236 0.15 6.92 -15.05
N LYS A 237 1.13 7.12 -14.18
CA LYS A 237 2.36 6.30 -14.12
C LYS A 237 2.03 4.82 -13.91
N LEU A 238 1.14 4.50 -12.97
CA LEU A 238 0.69 3.13 -12.72
C LEU A 238 0.01 2.51 -13.94
N MET A 239 -0.89 3.26 -14.60
CA MET A 239 -1.55 2.78 -15.83
C MET A 239 -0.57 2.60 -16.98
N LEU A 240 0.43 3.47 -17.12
CA LEU A 240 1.45 3.38 -18.16
C LEU A 240 2.30 2.10 -18.04
N ILE A 241 2.60 1.67 -16.80
CA ILE A 241 3.39 0.47 -16.50
C ILE A 241 2.54 -0.80 -16.59
N ASN A 242 1.31 -0.77 -16.06
CA ASN A 242 0.51 -1.97 -15.81
C ASN A 242 -0.55 -2.24 -16.90
N SER A 243 -0.63 -1.40 -17.95
CA SER A 243 -1.61 -1.60 -19.02
C SER A 243 -1.07 -1.26 -20.39
N THR A 244 -1.71 -1.82 -21.41
CA THR A 244 -1.44 -1.51 -22.84
C THR A 244 -2.39 -0.42 -23.38
N GLU A 245 -3.13 0.26 -22.50
CA GLU A 245 -4.09 1.29 -22.89
C GLU A 245 -3.43 2.45 -23.63
N SER A 246 -4.18 3.07 -24.56
CA SER A 246 -3.72 4.24 -25.27
C SER A 246 -3.51 5.43 -24.34
N LEU A 247 -2.58 6.33 -24.67
CA LEU A 247 -2.34 7.56 -23.92
C LEU A 247 -3.62 8.43 -23.79
N VAL A 248 -4.47 8.42 -24.84
CA VAL A 248 -5.76 9.13 -24.84
C VAL A 248 -6.70 8.53 -23.78
N SER A 249 -6.74 7.19 -23.68
CA SER A 249 -7.55 6.51 -22.68
C SER A 249 -7.07 6.82 -21.27
N ILE A 250 -5.77 6.71 -21.03
CA ILE A 250 -5.15 7.01 -19.74
C ILE A 250 -5.42 8.47 -19.34
N ALA A 251 -5.17 9.43 -20.25
CA ALA A 251 -5.43 10.84 -19.98
C ALA A 251 -6.87 11.08 -19.49
N ARG A 252 -7.87 10.50 -20.17
CA ARG A 252 -9.27 10.63 -19.76
C ARG A 252 -9.57 10.01 -18.39
N LYS A 253 -9.04 8.82 -18.13
CA LYS A 253 -9.23 8.12 -16.85
C LYS A 253 -8.68 8.90 -15.66
N VAL A 254 -7.55 9.57 -15.85
CA VAL A 254 -6.95 10.40 -14.80
C VAL A 254 -7.46 11.85 -14.79
N GLY A 255 -8.52 12.16 -15.55
CA GLY A 255 -9.25 13.44 -15.48
C GLY A 255 -8.74 14.54 -16.40
N TYR A 256 -8.14 14.18 -17.57
CA TYR A 256 -7.78 15.15 -18.61
C TYR A 256 -8.59 14.92 -19.89
N ASP A 257 -9.43 15.88 -20.26
CA ASP A 257 -10.17 15.85 -21.53
C ASP A 257 -9.27 16.04 -22.75
N ASN A 258 -8.15 16.78 -22.59
CA ASN A 258 -7.20 17.06 -23.65
C ASN A 258 -5.90 16.26 -23.43
N PRO A 259 -5.61 15.24 -24.27
CA PRO A 259 -4.40 14.43 -24.16
C PRO A 259 -3.08 15.20 -24.33
N THR A 260 -3.08 16.28 -25.12
CA THR A 260 -1.90 17.15 -25.30
C THR A 260 -1.60 17.90 -23.99
N HIS A 261 -2.63 18.42 -23.33
CA HIS A 261 -2.49 19.06 -22.02
C HIS A 261 -1.96 18.07 -20.97
N PHE A 262 -2.51 16.85 -20.95
CA PHE A 262 -1.99 15.75 -20.11
C PHE A 262 -0.50 15.50 -20.36
N THR A 263 -0.10 15.29 -21.62
CA THR A 263 1.29 15.03 -21.99
C THR A 263 2.23 16.13 -21.52
N ASN A 264 1.84 17.40 -21.69
CA ASN A 264 2.66 18.54 -21.25
C ASN A 264 2.82 18.55 -19.72
N ILE A 265 1.73 18.35 -18.97
CA ILE A 265 1.79 18.30 -17.48
C ILE A 265 2.63 17.10 -17.03
N PHE A 266 2.39 15.93 -17.60
CA PHE A 266 3.17 14.74 -17.28
C PHE A 266 4.66 14.96 -17.51
N THR A 267 5.03 15.47 -18.69
CA THR A 267 6.44 15.74 -19.05
C THR A 267 7.07 16.75 -18.09
N ASN A 268 6.36 17.80 -17.73
CA ASN A 268 6.86 18.80 -16.77
C ASN A 268 7.06 18.24 -15.35
N ARG A 269 6.25 17.25 -14.94
CA ARG A 269 6.32 16.65 -13.59
C ARG A 269 7.30 15.47 -13.52
N VAL A 270 7.53 14.76 -14.63
CA VAL A 270 8.25 13.48 -14.67
C VAL A 270 9.59 13.62 -15.41
N ASN A 271 9.83 14.74 -16.10
CA ASN A 271 11.00 15.02 -16.94
C ASN A 271 11.17 14.05 -18.15
N CYS A 272 10.13 13.30 -18.51
CA CYS A 272 10.06 12.52 -19.74
C CYS A 272 8.60 12.39 -20.18
N SER A 273 8.37 12.13 -21.47
CA SER A 273 7.01 11.95 -21.99
C SER A 273 6.35 10.67 -21.47
N PRO A 274 5.02 10.57 -21.45
CA PRO A 274 4.32 9.33 -21.08
C PRO A 274 4.75 8.11 -21.89
N THR A 275 5.05 8.30 -23.18
CA THR A 275 5.53 7.22 -24.06
C THR A 275 6.90 6.74 -23.65
N GLU A 276 7.86 7.66 -23.47
CA GLU A 276 9.22 7.34 -22.99
C GLU A 276 9.19 6.66 -21.63
N TYR A 277 8.32 7.14 -20.72
CA TYR A 277 8.12 6.54 -19.40
C TYR A 277 7.67 5.09 -19.51
N ARG A 278 6.66 4.80 -20.34
CA ARG A 278 6.17 3.44 -20.61
C ARG A 278 7.27 2.55 -21.22
N GLU A 279 7.98 3.05 -22.23
CA GLU A 279 9.04 2.29 -22.91
C GLU A 279 10.20 1.94 -21.96
N PHE A 280 10.60 2.89 -21.13
CA PHE A 280 11.66 2.70 -20.13
C PHE A 280 11.31 1.57 -19.15
N HIS A 281 10.11 1.59 -18.62
CA HIS A 281 9.65 0.57 -17.67
C HIS A 281 9.38 -0.78 -18.33
N ASN A 282 8.84 -0.81 -19.55
CA ASN A 282 8.66 -2.06 -20.30
C ASN A 282 10.00 -2.71 -20.68
N LYS A 283 11.01 -1.93 -21.07
CA LYS A 283 12.36 -2.45 -21.30
C LYS A 283 12.97 -3.02 -20.02
N LYS A 284 12.79 -2.35 -18.90
CA LYS A 284 13.28 -2.80 -17.59
C LYS A 284 12.59 -4.09 -17.15
N ASN A 285 11.28 -4.23 -17.38
CA ASN A 285 10.53 -5.46 -17.12
C ASN A 285 10.98 -6.63 -18.02
N ASN A 286 11.41 -6.37 -19.27
CA ASN A 286 11.95 -7.41 -20.14
C ASN A 286 13.38 -7.85 -19.74
N TYR A 287 14.12 -7.05 -18.97
CA TYR A 287 15.43 -7.42 -18.42
C TYR A 287 15.33 -8.04 -17.01
N ASN A 288 14.21 -7.82 -16.27
CA ASN A 288 14.02 -8.29 -14.89
C ASN A 288 13.22 -9.60 -14.80
N PHE A 289 13.03 -10.35 -15.91
CA PHE A 289 12.60 -11.76 -15.84
C PHE A 289 13.81 -12.70 -15.58
N VAL A 290 14.90 -12.18 -15.07
CA VAL A 290 15.95 -12.96 -14.44
C VAL A 290 15.70 -12.86 -12.94
N ASP A 291 15.01 -13.89 -12.43
CA ASP A 291 15.02 -14.35 -11.02
C ASP A 291 15.33 -13.25 -9.97
N ASP A 292 14.40 -12.28 -9.83
CA ASP A 292 14.53 -11.27 -8.79
C ASP A 292 14.03 -11.87 -7.47
N SER A 293 14.86 -12.78 -6.91
CA SER A 293 14.65 -13.42 -5.62
C SER A 293 14.64 -12.44 -4.43
N SER A 294 14.82 -11.14 -4.69
CA SER A 294 14.94 -10.10 -3.67
C SER A 294 13.66 -9.31 -3.38
N THR A 295 12.60 -9.45 -4.21
CA THR A 295 11.32 -8.76 -3.96
C THR A 295 10.15 -9.73 -4.13
N SER A 296 9.57 -10.17 -3.04
CA SER A 296 8.36 -10.98 -3.04
C SER A 296 7.15 -10.14 -2.63
N CYS A 297 6.35 -9.71 -3.61
CA CYS A 297 5.04 -9.09 -3.36
C CYS A 297 3.94 -10.12 -3.58
N ILE A 298 3.22 -10.48 -2.54
CA ILE A 298 2.09 -11.39 -2.61
C ILE A 298 0.81 -10.55 -2.62
N ASN A 299 0.14 -10.50 -3.79
CA ASN A 299 -1.17 -9.87 -3.92
C ASN A 299 -2.25 -10.86 -3.51
N ILE A 300 -2.96 -10.59 -2.43
CA ILE A 300 -4.14 -11.36 -2.01
C ILE A 300 -5.36 -10.70 -2.67
N ASN A 301 -5.55 -10.94 -3.96
CA ASN A 301 -6.71 -10.46 -4.70
C ASN A 301 -7.72 -11.60 -4.80
N ILE A 302 -8.77 -11.56 -3.98
CA ILE A 302 -9.75 -12.65 -3.79
C ILE A 302 -10.47 -13.04 -5.09
N ASP A 303 -10.61 -12.11 -6.06
CA ASP A 303 -11.32 -12.38 -7.32
C ASP A 303 -10.44 -13.00 -8.42
N ASN A 304 -9.12 -12.82 -8.40
CA ASN A 304 -8.22 -13.45 -9.36
C ASN A 304 -7.60 -14.76 -8.85
N SER A 305 -7.51 -14.97 -7.55
CA SER A 305 -6.92 -16.15 -6.95
C SER A 305 -7.67 -17.46 -7.26
N LEU A 306 -8.97 -17.39 -7.55
CA LEU A 306 -9.76 -18.56 -7.97
C LEU A 306 -9.42 -19.01 -9.40
N LYS A 307 -9.03 -18.11 -10.30
CA LYS A 307 -8.62 -18.46 -11.67
C LYS A 307 -7.19 -19.00 -11.72
N GLU A 308 -6.26 -18.35 -11.04
CA GLU A 308 -4.86 -18.79 -10.96
C GLU A 308 -4.71 -20.10 -10.15
N ALA A 309 -5.46 -20.27 -9.06
CA ALA A 309 -5.51 -21.54 -8.34
C ALA A 309 -6.07 -22.68 -9.18
N HIS A 310 -6.99 -22.40 -10.12
CA HIS A 310 -7.52 -23.40 -11.03
C HIS A 310 -6.51 -23.80 -12.11
N GLU A 311 -5.72 -22.87 -12.62
CA GLU A 311 -4.64 -23.13 -13.57
C GLU A 311 -3.47 -23.86 -12.90
N LEU A 312 -3.01 -23.41 -11.74
CA LEU A 312 -1.97 -24.09 -10.94
C LEU A 312 -2.38 -25.51 -10.54
N LYS A 313 -3.63 -25.74 -10.18
CA LYS A 313 -4.14 -27.09 -9.90
C LYS A 313 -4.11 -27.99 -11.13
N LYS A 314 -4.40 -27.44 -12.30
CA LYS A 314 -4.35 -28.15 -13.58
C LYS A 314 -2.91 -28.52 -13.97
N ASP A 315 -1.97 -27.61 -13.76
CA ASP A 315 -0.54 -27.85 -13.99
C ASP A 315 0.04 -28.87 -12.97
N PHE A 316 -0.38 -28.80 -11.70
CA PHE A 316 0.01 -29.77 -10.68
C PHE A 316 -0.49 -31.19 -10.99
N GLU A 317 -1.75 -31.36 -11.45
CA GLU A 317 -2.29 -32.65 -11.87
C GLU A 317 -1.51 -33.19 -13.08
N LYS A 318 -1.13 -32.34 -14.04
CA LYS A 318 -0.33 -32.72 -15.20
C LYS A 318 1.08 -33.21 -14.80
N ILE A 319 1.75 -32.50 -13.90
CA ILE A 319 3.08 -32.91 -13.36
C ILE A 319 2.96 -34.23 -12.59
N LYS A 320 1.86 -34.46 -11.89
CA LYS A 320 1.60 -35.69 -11.17
C LYS A 320 1.43 -36.87 -12.12
N GLU A 321 0.67 -36.70 -13.20
CA GLU A 321 0.54 -37.73 -14.25
C GLU A 321 1.87 -38.04 -14.94
N GLU A 322 2.68 -37.03 -15.27
CA GLU A 322 4.02 -37.21 -15.84
C GLU A 322 4.95 -37.96 -14.90
N ASN A 323 4.91 -37.66 -13.59
CA ASN A 323 5.67 -38.42 -12.59
C ASN A 323 5.23 -39.88 -12.45
N GLU A 324 3.92 -40.16 -12.52
CA GLU A 324 3.42 -41.54 -12.49
C GLU A 324 3.87 -42.34 -13.72
N ILE A 325 3.91 -41.71 -14.91
CA ILE A 325 4.42 -42.30 -16.15
C ILE A 325 5.90 -42.58 -16.02
N LEU A 326 6.71 -41.67 -15.49
CA LEU A 326 8.14 -41.85 -15.24
C LEU A 326 8.41 -42.99 -14.25
N GLN A 327 7.67 -43.09 -13.16
CA GLN A 327 7.79 -44.18 -12.20
C GLN A 327 7.44 -45.52 -12.83
N LYS A 328 6.40 -45.61 -13.67
CA LYS A 328 6.06 -46.83 -14.43
C LYS A 328 7.17 -47.20 -15.42
N ALA A 329 7.73 -46.25 -16.14
CA ALA A 329 8.83 -46.46 -17.06
C ALA A 329 10.09 -46.98 -16.33
N MET A 330 10.45 -46.37 -15.20
CA MET A 330 11.56 -46.84 -14.36
C MET A 330 11.34 -48.25 -13.81
N SER A 331 10.11 -48.60 -13.42
CA SER A 331 9.80 -49.96 -12.94
C SER A 331 9.89 -51.03 -14.03
N ILE A 332 9.57 -50.66 -15.29
CA ILE A 332 9.74 -51.57 -16.44
C ILE A 332 11.22 -51.77 -16.79
N LEU A 333 12.02 -50.71 -16.72
CA LEU A 333 13.46 -50.78 -16.96
C LEU A 333 14.19 -51.58 -15.90
N ALA A 334 13.79 -51.47 -14.61
CA ALA A 334 14.34 -52.24 -13.52
C ALA A 334 13.99 -53.75 -13.56
N ARG A 335 13.00 -54.19 -14.32
CA ARG A 335 12.61 -55.61 -14.53
C ARG A 335 13.33 -56.26 -15.72
N LYS A 336 14.08 -55.48 -16.51
CA LYS A 336 14.82 -55.96 -17.69
C LYS A 336 16.33 -56.15 -17.44
N ASN A 337 16.78 -55.80 -16.23
CA ASN A 337 18.11 -56.17 -15.70
C ASN A 337 17.95 -57.23 -14.60
#